data_e80f695d41bd10a94b5713de8fb55e8b
#
_entry.id   e80f695d41bd10a94b5713de8fb55e8b
#
_cell.length_a   1.000
_cell.length_b   1.000
_cell.length_c   1.000
_cell.angle_alpha   90.00
_cell.angle_beta   90.00
_cell.angle_gamma   90.00
#
_symmetry.space_group_name_H-M   'P 1'
#
loop_
_entity.id
_entity.type
_entity.pdbx_description
1 polymer ?
#
loop_
_entity_poly.entity_id
_entity_poly.type
_entity_poly.pdbx_seq_one_letter_code
_entity_poly.pdbx_strand_id
1 'polypeptide(L)'
;EEQALIVMERLQPHIILRQQTMEGRKVEGLGKRMGLFAARTAFRGSDLSMAAPDKKADTALFAGNVELCDITESLVFTDPYYDAEMNRHTTPQLDGIVAELRADEALKVEVQHMKRAFTSRGETMCHGDLHAGSIMVTSDEARVIDPEFAFYGPFGFDIGMLIGNYLMAYHAMPAHISDAGACKDYQEWILSVIEETWSVYCAEFLR
;
A
#
# COMPACT_ATOMS: atom_id res chain seq x y z
N GLU A 1 -2.78 -31.11 -20.12
CA GLU A 1 -3.06 -30.16 -19.03
C GLU A 1 -1.94 -29.12 -19.06
N GLU A 2 -2.25 -27.85 -19.36
CA GLU A 2 -1.30 -26.77 -19.26
C GLU A 2 -1.05 -26.52 -17.75
N GLN A 3 0.19 -26.66 -17.31
CA GLN A 3 0.58 -26.34 -15.94
C GLN A 3 0.77 -24.83 -15.84
N ALA A 4 -0.01 -24.16 -14.98
CA ALA A 4 0.24 -22.77 -14.62
C ALA A 4 1.52 -22.70 -13.76
N LEU A 5 2.63 -22.29 -14.37
CA LEU A 5 3.94 -22.18 -13.73
C LEU A 5 4.49 -20.78 -13.92
N ILE A 6 4.84 -20.14 -12.81
CA ILE A 6 5.56 -18.85 -12.81
C ILE A 6 7.00 -19.12 -12.35
N VAL A 7 7.97 -18.72 -13.17
CA VAL A 7 9.39 -18.78 -12.83
C VAL A 7 9.85 -17.36 -12.52
N MET A 8 10.34 -17.14 -11.30
CA MET A 8 10.77 -15.84 -10.82
C MET A 8 12.22 -15.87 -10.32
N GLU A 9 12.87 -14.71 -10.29
CA GLU A 9 14.13 -14.52 -9.60
C GLU A 9 13.95 -14.80 -8.09
N ARG A 10 14.88 -15.55 -7.50
CA ARG A 10 14.93 -15.73 -6.06
C ARG A 10 15.70 -14.57 -5.42
N LEU A 11 14.98 -13.71 -4.71
CA LEU A 11 15.59 -12.58 -4.00
C LEU A 11 16.30 -13.05 -2.72
N GLN A 12 17.63 -13.08 -2.76
CA GLN A 12 18.48 -13.37 -1.60
C GLN A 12 19.63 -12.36 -1.52
N PRO A 13 19.95 -11.81 -0.33
CA PRO A 13 19.46 -12.14 1.02
C PRO A 13 18.25 -11.30 1.51
N HIS A 14 17.40 -10.84 0.61
CA HIS A 14 16.27 -9.97 0.94
C HIS A 14 15.31 -10.63 1.95
N ILE A 15 14.74 -9.81 2.83
CA ILE A 15 13.63 -10.16 3.73
C ILE A 15 12.46 -9.20 3.54
N ILE A 16 11.28 -9.57 4.00
CA ILE A 16 10.09 -8.71 3.93
C ILE A 16 10.28 -7.44 4.76
N LEU A 17 9.98 -6.27 4.20
CA LEU A 17 10.14 -4.97 4.86
C LEU A 17 9.40 -4.91 6.21
N ARG A 18 8.20 -5.48 6.31
CA ARG A 18 7.46 -5.56 7.57
C ARG A 18 8.27 -6.24 8.67
N GLN A 19 8.94 -7.35 8.37
CA GLN A 19 9.83 -8.03 9.34
C GLN A 19 11.01 -7.13 9.71
N GLN A 20 11.69 -6.53 8.75
CA GLN A 20 12.80 -5.58 8.98
C GLN A 20 12.36 -4.44 9.91
N THR A 21 11.15 -3.89 9.68
CA THR A 21 10.58 -2.82 10.50
C THR A 21 10.30 -3.27 11.92
N MET A 22 9.68 -4.44 12.12
CA MET A 22 9.43 -4.99 13.47
C MET A 22 10.73 -5.26 14.25
N GLU A 23 11.82 -5.55 13.56
CA GLU A 23 13.16 -5.72 14.14
C GLU A 23 13.89 -4.38 14.39
N GLY A 24 13.26 -3.25 14.10
CA GLY A 24 13.83 -1.92 14.29
C GLY A 24 15.04 -1.62 13.39
N ARG A 25 15.16 -2.29 12.24
CA ARG A 25 16.27 -2.13 11.31
C ARG A 25 15.93 -1.14 10.21
N LYS A 26 16.74 -0.09 10.08
CA LYS A 26 16.60 0.93 9.04
C LYS A 26 17.08 0.38 7.68
N VAL A 27 16.45 0.85 6.61
CA VAL A 27 16.82 0.56 5.21
C VAL A 27 17.27 1.87 4.57
N GLU A 28 18.50 1.92 4.08
CA GLU A 28 19.05 3.12 3.46
C GLU A 28 18.33 3.47 2.16
N GLY A 29 17.92 4.73 2.01
CA GLY A 29 17.25 5.24 0.81
C GLY A 29 15.89 4.58 0.51
N LEU A 30 15.21 4.01 1.49
CA LEU A 30 13.91 3.37 1.32
C LEU A 30 12.89 4.34 0.74
N GLY A 31 12.75 5.53 1.31
CA GLY A 31 11.80 6.53 0.87
C GLY A 31 12.00 6.94 -0.59
N LYS A 32 13.27 7.18 -0.96
CA LYS A 32 13.63 7.49 -2.35
C LYS A 32 13.25 6.36 -3.31
N ARG A 33 13.55 5.09 -2.98
CA ARG A 33 13.26 3.96 -3.87
C ARG A 33 11.75 3.78 -4.05
N MET A 34 11.00 3.87 -2.98
CA MET A 34 9.53 3.71 -3.02
C MET A 34 8.86 4.87 -3.72
N GLY A 35 9.30 6.11 -3.47
CA GLY A 35 8.82 7.29 -4.19
C GLY A 35 9.06 7.19 -5.70
N LEU A 36 10.26 6.76 -6.11
CA LEU A 36 10.60 6.54 -7.53
C LEU A 36 9.75 5.41 -8.13
N PHE A 37 9.59 4.29 -7.44
CA PHE A 37 8.77 3.18 -7.90
C PHE A 37 7.33 3.64 -8.15
N ALA A 38 6.68 4.21 -7.12
CA ALA A 38 5.29 4.64 -7.20
C ALA A 38 5.07 5.70 -8.28
N ALA A 39 5.96 6.72 -8.39
CA ALA A 39 5.85 7.77 -9.39
C ALA A 39 5.98 7.23 -10.82
N ARG A 40 6.98 6.36 -11.05
CA ARG A 40 7.24 5.81 -12.39
C ARG A 40 6.15 4.85 -12.84
N THR A 41 5.64 4.02 -11.93
CA THR A 41 4.52 3.14 -12.23
C THR A 41 3.27 3.95 -12.56
N ALA A 42 2.94 4.92 -11.69
CA ALA A 42 1.79 5.79 -11.90
C ALA A 42 1.87 6.60 -13.19
N PHE A 43 3.03 7.18 -13.51
CA PHE A 43 3.21 7.95 -14.76
C PHE A 43 3.10 7.04 -15.99
N ARG A 44 3.85 5.92 -16.01
CA ARG A 44 3.91 5.03 -17.18
C ARG A 44 2.59 4.33 -17.49
N GLY A 45 1.77 4.03 -16.48
CA GLY A 45 0.46 3.41 -16.64
C GLY A 45 -0.67 4.41 -16.91
N SER A 46 -0.38 5.69 -17.09
CA SER A 46 -1.39 6.76 -17.24
C SER A 46 -1.54 7.29 -18.65
N ASP A 47 -2.61 8.08 -18.88
CA ASP A 47 -2.83 8.84 -20.13
C ASP A 47 -1.74 9.89 -20.40
N LEU A 48 -0.89 10.19 -19.41
CA LEU A 48 0.24 11.11 -19.56
C LEU A 48 1.40 10.49 -20.35
N SER A 49 1.50 9.16 -20.36
CA SER A 49 2.58 8.41 -20.99
C SER A 49 2.11 7.44 -22.08
N MET A 50 0.95 6.81 -21.91
CA MET A 50 0.44 5.81 -22.83
C MET A 50 -0.38 6.42 -23.95
N ALA A 51 -0.29 5.85 -25.16
CA ALA A 51 -1.24 6.16 -26.23
C ALA A 51 -2.65 5.65 -25.83
N ALA A 52 -3.68 6.42 -26.19
CA ALA A 52 -5.05 6.11 -25.80
C ALA A 52 -5.55 4.69 -26.19
N PRO A 53 -5.21 4.13 -27.37
CA PRO A 53 -5.56 2.76 -27.71
C PRO A 53 -4.91 1.73 -26.77
N ASP A 54 -3.64 1.91 -26.46
CA ASP A 54 -2.86 0.99 -25.62
C ASP A 54 -3.38 1.00 -24.19
N LYS A 55 -3.61 2.18 -23.62
CA LYS A 55 -4.20 2.30 -22.27
C LYS A 55 -5.58 1.65 -22.20
N LYS A 56 -6.42 1.83 -23.21
CA LYS A 56 -7.75 1.20 -23.25
C LYS A 56 -7.66 -0.31 -23.32
N ALA A 57 -6.72 -0.86 -24.07
CA ALA A 57 -6.49 -2.29 -24.15
C ALA A 57 -6.02 -2.87 -22.81
N ASP A 58 -5.05 -2.21 -22.18
CA ASP A 58 -4.55 -2.59 -20.85
C ASP A 58 -5.65 -2.49 -19.78
N THR A 59 -6.40 -1.38 -19.75
CA THR A 59 -7.51 -1.21 -18.84
C THR A 59 -8.55 -2.33 -18.98
N ALA A 60 -8.87 -2.72 -20.21
CA ALA A 60 -9.79 -3.82 -20.47
C ALA A 60 -9.23 -5.17 -20.00
N LEU A 61 -7.92 -5.40 -20.14
CA LEU A 61 -7.25 -6.62 -19.67
C LEU A 61 -7.32 -6.72 -18.14
N PHE A 62 -6.93 -5.67 -17.43
CA PHE A 62 -6.89 -5.66 -15.97
C PHE A 62 -8.29 -5.50 -15.32
N ALA A 63 -9.30 -5.08 -16.06
CA ALA A 63 -10.69 -5.14 -15.61
C ALA A 63 -11.18 -6.57 -15.34
N GLY A 64 -10.45 -7.59 -15.82
CA GLY A 64 -10.70 -9.00 -15.49
C GLY A 64 -10.27 -9.42 -14.08
N ASN A 65 -9.54 -8.58 -13.35
CA ASN A 65 -9.10 -8.87 -11.97
C ASN A 65 -10.22 -8.60 -10.94
N VAL A 66 -11.39 -9.21 -11.17
CA VAL A 66 -12.62 -8.92 -10.42
C VAL A 66 -12.55 -9.42 -8.98
N GLU A 67 -12.09 -10.66 -8.78
CA GLU A 67 -12.09 -11.31 -7.47
C GLU A 67 -11.18 -10.59 -6.46
N LEU A 68 -9.98 -10.18 -6.88
CA LEU A 68 -9.05 -9.48 -6.00
C LEU A 68 -9.47 -8.02 -5.77
N CYS A 69 -10.04 -7.36 -6.76
CA CYS A 69 -10.65 -6.03 -6.55
C CYS A 69 -11.83 -6.09 -5.57
N ASP A 70 -12.68 -7.13 -5.63
CA ASP A 70 -13.79 -7.32 -4.68
C ASP A 70 -13.30 -7.52 -3.24
N ILE A 71 -12.18 -8.25 -3.06
CA ILE A 71 -11.52 -8.37 -1.76
C ILE A 71 -11.13 -6.99 -1.22
N THR A 72 -10.51 -6.14 -2.02
CA THR A 72 -10.13 -4.78 -1.62
C THR A 72 -11.36 -3.93 -1.31
N GLU A 73 -12.40 -3.99 -2.14
CA GLU A 73 -13.66 -3.27 -1.89
C GLU A 73 -14.33 -3.67 -0.58
N SER A 74 -14.29 -4.95 -0.24
CA SER A 74 -14.86 -5.48 0.98
C SER A 74 -13.98 -5.17 2.20
N LEU A 75 -12.73 -5.61 2.19
CA LEU A 75 -11.88 -5.58 3.39
C LEU A 75 -11.28 -4.19 3.70
N VAL A 76 -11.20 -3.30 2.71
CA VAL A 76 -10.66 -1.93 2.91
C VAL A 76 -11.77 -0.89 3.01
N PHE A 77 -12.77 -0.94 2.12
CA PHE A 77 -13.76 0.13 2.00
C PHE A 77 -15.14 -0.20 2.57
N THR A 78 -15.37 -1.41 3.08
CA THR A 78 -16.71 -1.81 3.57
C THR A 78 -16.66 -2.39 4.97
N ASP A 79 -16.07 -3.57 5.14
CA ASP A 79 -16.17 -4.37 6.36
C ASP A 79 -15.67 -3.66 7.63
N PRO A 80 -14.57 -2.89 7.62
CA PRO A 80 -14.07 -2.24 8.84
C PRO A 80 -15.08 -1.28 9.48
N TYR A 81 -16.00 -0.74 8.69
CA TYR A 81 -16.98 0.29 9.11
C TYR A 81 -18.34 -0.29 9.50
N TYR A 82 -18.51 -1.60 9.42
CA TYR A 82 -19.74 -2.32 9.73
C TYR A 82 -19.47 -3.54 10.60
N ASP A 83 -20.53 -4.22 11.02
CA ASP A 83 -20.42 -5.51 11.67
C ASP A 83 -20.32 -6.60 10.57
N ALA A 84 -19.13 -7.09 10.32
CA ALA A 84 -18.85 -8.05 9.27
C ALA A 84 -18.10 -9.29 9.79
N GLU A 85 -18.36 -10.44 9.20
CA GLU A 85 -17.85 -11.74 9.64
C GLU A 85 -16.33 -11.81 9.67
N MET A 86 -15.67 -11.16 8.72
CA MET A 86 -14.20 -11.17 8.59
C MET A 86 -13.49 -10.21 9.54
N ASN A 87 -14.22 -9.30 10.20
CA ASN A 87 -13.62 -8.34 11.12
C ASN A 87 -12.99 -9.01 12.34
N ARG A 88 -11.83 -8.52 12.71
CA ARG A 88 -11.10 -8.93 13.91
C ARG A 88 -10.51 -7.71 14.61
N HIS A 89 -10.63 -7.66 15.91
CA HIS A 89 -9.96 -6.67 16.77
C HIS A 89 -9.69 -7.26 18.15
N THR A 90 -8.81 -6.63 18.91
CA THR A 90 -8.47 -7.09 20.25
C THR A 90 -9.57 -6.73 21.24
N THR A 91 -10.27 -7.72 21.76
CA THR A 91 -11.36 -7.61 22.72
C THR A 91 -10.84 -7.88 24.15
N PRO A 92 -11.27 -7.15 25.18
CA PRO A 92 -12.24 -6.03 25.15
C PRO A 92 -11.60 -4.65 24.91
N GLN A 93 -10.28 -4.56 24.73
CA GLN A 93 -9.51 -3.31 24.76
C GLN A 93 -9.92 -2.33 23.66
N LEU A 94 -10.27 -2.83 22.46
CA LEU A 94 -10.62 -2.01 21.31
C LEU A 94 -12.12 -1.93 21.05
N ASP A 95 -12.98 -2.58 21.83
CA ASP A 95 -14.42 -2.63 21.59
C ASP A 95 -15.06 -1.22 21.52
N GLY A 96 -14.64 -0.31 22.42
CA GLY A 96 -15.12 1.07 22.44
C GLY A 96 -14.73 1.85 21.17
N ILE A 97 -13.48 1.76 20.75
CA ILE A 97 -12.97 2.44 19.56
C ILE A 97 -13.66 1.89 18.30
N VAL A 98 -13.85 0.58 18.22
CA VAL A 98 -14.56 -0.06 17.10
C VAL A 98 -16.01 0.38 17.04
N ALA A 99 -16.69 0.50 18.19
CA ALA A 99 -18.06 1.01 18.26
C ALA A 99 -18.16 2.46 17.79
N GLU A 100 -17.24 3.34 18.21
CA GLU A 100 -17.15 4.72 17.76
C GLU A 100 -16.93 4.83 16.24
N LEU A 101 -15.95 4.08 15.69
CA LEU A 101 -15.68 4.04 14.26
C LEU A 101 -16.91 3.58 13.45
N ARG A 102 -17.60 2.56 13.92
CA ARG A 102 -18.81 2.04 13.26
C ARG A 102 -20.02 2.97 13.40
N ALA A 103 -20.03 3.87 14.38
CA ALA A 103 -21.09 4.86 14.56
C ALA A 103 -20.84 6.16 13.77
N ASP A 104 -19.61 6.36 13.24
CA ASP A 104 -19.26 7.59 12.52
C ASP A 104 -19.80 7.59 11.09
N GLU A 105 -20.99 8.18 10.91
CA GLU A 105 -21.63 8.28 9.60
C GLU A 105 -20.85 9.20 8.63
N ALA A 106 -20.16 10.23 9.13
CA ALA A 106 -19.37 11.13 8.29
C ALA A 106 -18.16 10.39 7.71
N LEU A 107 -17.46 9.59 8.53
CA LEU A 107 -16.38 8.73 8.09
C LEU A 107 -16.86 7.73 7.02
N LYS A 108 -18.00 7.09 7.22
CA LYS A 108 -18.58 6.15 6.25
C LYS A 108 -18.85 6.80 4.90
N VAL A 109 -19.34 8.02 4.87
CA VAL A 109 -19.57 8.78 3.62
C VAL A 109 -18.25 9.03 2.89
N GLU A 110 -17.20 9.47 3.59
CA GLU A 110 -15.89 9.68 2.98
C GLU A 110 -15.26 8.40 2.45
N VAL A 111 -15.40 7.30 3.19
CA VAL A 111 -14.93 5.98 2.74
C VAL A 111 -15.66 5.53 1.48
N GLN A 112 -16.98 5.77 1.39
CA GLN A 112 -17.74 5.46 0.16
C GLN A 112 -17.32 6.35 -1.03
N HIS A 113 -16.92 7.60 -0.79
CA HIS A 113 -16.30 8.42 -1.83
C HIS A 113 -14.97 7.82 -2.32
N MET A 114 -14.14 7.32 -1.42
CA MET A 114 -12.88 6.62 -1.77
C MET A 114 -13.17 5.31 -2.51
N LYS A 115 -14.11 4.49 -2.04
CA LYS A 115 -14.55 3.27 -2.73
C LYS A 115 -15.01 3.58 -4.16
N ARG A 116 -15.82 4.62 -4.32
CA ARG A 116 -16.27 5.06 -5.66
C ARG A 116 -15.11 5.50 -6.54
N ALA A 117 -14.10 6.19 -5.97
CA ALA A 117 -12.90 6.54 -6.73
C ALA A 117 -12.13 5.29 -7.16
N PHE A 118 -11.95 4.33 -6.25
CA PHE A 118 -11.32 3.03 -6.52
C PHE A 118 -12.00 2.29 -7.68
N THR A 119 -13.32 2.18 -7.66
CA THR A 119 -14.09 1.41 -8.65
C THR A 119 -14.27 2.11 -10.00
N SER A 120 -14.09 3.44 -10.08
CA SER A 120 -14.49 4.20 -11.27
C SER A 120 -13.39 5.05 -11.91
N ARG A 121 -12.26 5.29 -11.22
CA ARG A 121 -11.17 6.12 -11.73
C ARG A 121 -10.01 5.28 -12.22
N GLY A 122 -10.05 4.85 -13.47
CA GLY A 122 -8.94 4.17 -14.13
C GLY A 122 -7.84 5.13 -14.59
N GLU A 123 -7.27 5.90 -13.66
CA GLU A 123 -6.28 6.95 -13.97
C GLU A 123 -4.93 6.37 -14.35
N THR A 124 -4.49 5.33 -13.64
CA THR A 124 -3.19 4.67 -13.85
C THR A 124 -3.21 3.21 -13.45
N MET A 125 -2.16 2.48 -13.87
CA MET A 125 -1.86 1.15 -13.36
C MET A 125 -1.42 1.25 -11.90
N CYS A 126 -2.12 0.57 -11.01
CA CYS A 126 -1.79 0.41 -9.60
C CYS A 126 -1.26 -1.00 -9.33
N HIS A 127 -0.37 -1.14 -8.36
CA HIS A 127 0.02 -2.42 -7.78
C HIS A 127 -1.17 -3.10 -7.09
N GLY A 128 -2.03 -2.30 -6.47
CA GLY A 128 -3.27 -2.74 -5.85
C GLY A 128 -3.13 -3.20 -4.39
N ASP A 129 -1.91 -3.57 -3.95
CA ASP A 129 -1.62 -3.99 -2.57
C ASP A 129 -0.20 -3.58 -2.16
N LEU A 130 0.13 -2.29 -2.33
CA LEU A 130 1.46 -1.76 -2.04
C LEU A 130 1.64 -1.43 -0.55
N HIS A 131 2.14 -2.39 0.21
CA HIS A 131 2.41 -2.26 1.64
C HIS A 131 3.74 -2.93 2.03
N ALA A 132 4.17 -2.82 3.29
CA ALA A 132 5.43 -3.40 3.76
C ALA A 132 5.52 -4.94 3.66
N GLY A 133 4.42 -5.63 3.44
CA GLY A 133 4.38 -7.07 3.15
C GLY A 133 4.72 -7.40 1.70
N SER A 134 4.50 -6.47 0.78
CA SER A 134 4.75 -6.60 -0.66
C SER A 134 6.08 -5.97 -1.08
N ILE A 135 6.98 -5.73 -0.13
CA ILE A 135 8.31 -5.16 -0.36
C ILE A 135 9.36 -6.05 0.30
N MET A 136 10.35 -6.46 -0.46
CA MET A 136 11.53 -7.18 0.03
C MET A 136 12.74 -6.26 0.06
N VAL A 137 13.53 -6.31 1.15
CA VAL A 137 14.64 -5.38 1.38
C VAL A 137 15.92 -6.08 1.82
N THR A 138 17.05 -5.41 1.55
CA THR A 138 18.33 -5.56 2.26
C THR A 138 18.55 -4.29 3.11
N SER A 139 19.78 -4.07 3.59
CA SER A 139 20.15 -2.81 4.25
C SER A 139 20.04 -1.58 3.35
N ASP A 140 20.20 -1.76 2.03
CA ASP A 140 20.39 -0.72 1.03
C ASP A 140 19.63 -0.95 -0.30
N GLU A 141 18.78 -1.96 -0.37
CA GLU A 141 17.98 -2.28 -1.55
C GLU A 141 16.51 -2.53 -1.16
N ALA A 142 15.59 -2.22 -2.07
CA ALA A 142 14.17 -2.55 -1.93
C ALA A 142 13.60 -3.00 -3.28
N ARG A 143 12.84 -4.09 -3.26
CA ARG A 143 12.14 -4.69 -4.40
C ARG A 143 10.67 -4.84 -4.08
N VAL A 144 9.81 -4.32 -4.94
CA VAL A 144 8.36 -4.57 -4.86
C VAL A 144 8.07 -5.91 -5.50
N ILE A 145 7.21 -6.69 -4.86
CA ILE A 145 6.80 -8.04 -5.25
C ILE A 145 5.28 -8.16 -5.19
N ASP A 146 4.74 -9.24 -5.76
CA ASP A 146 3.36 -9.67 -5.58
C ASP A 146 2.28 -8.70 -6.14
N PRO A 147 2.32 -8.40 -7.45
CA PRO A 147 1.39 -7.48 -8.09
C PRO A 147 0.05 -8.16 -8.47
N GLU A 148 -0.39 -9.19 -7.75
CA GLU A 148 -1.60 -9.94 -8.10
C GLU A 148 -2.88 -9.10 -8.05
N PHE A 149 -2.92 -8.07 -7.20
CA PHE A 149 -4.02 -7.12 -7.09
C PHE A 149 -4.00 -5.99 -8.13
N ALA A 150 -3.11 -6.07 -9.12
CA ALA A 150 -2.95 -4.99 -10.09
C ALA A 150 -4.25 -4.67 -10.84
N PHE A 151 -4.56 -3.38 -10.94
CA PHE A 151 -5.73 -2.85 -11.60
C PHE A 151 -5.50 -1.42 -12.08
N TYR A 152 -6.40 -0.88 -12.88
CA TYR A 152 -6.42 0.54 -13.20
C TYR A 152 -7.24 1.31 -12.17
N GLY A 153 -6.56 2.17 -11.40
CA GLY A 153 -7.13 2.91 -10.27
C GLY A 153 -6.66 4.36 -10.16
N PRO A 154 -7.03 5.04 -9.06
CA PRO A 154 -6.63 6.43 -8.81
C PRO A 154 -5.13 6.56 -8.58
N PHE A 155 -4.51 7.66 -9.01
CA PHE A 155 -3.08 7.96 -8.78
C PHE A 155 -2.66 7.89 -7.31
N GLY A 156 -3.57 8.23 -6.38
CA GLY A 156 -3.28 8.25 -4.95
C GLY A 156 -3.37 6.90 -4.25
N PHE A 157 -3.83 5.84 -4.92
CA PHE A 157 -4.14 4.57 -4.24
C PHE A 157 -2.89 3.92 -3.63
N ASP A 158 -1.92 3.54 -4.45
CA ASP A 158 -0.71 2.85 -3.99
C ASP A 158 0.13 3.69 -3.03
N ILE A 159 0.36 4.96 -3.37
CA ILE A 159 1.17 5.85 -2.52
C ILE A 159 0.47 6.13 -1.19
N GLY A 160 -0.84 6.25 -1.18
CA GLY A 160 -1.64 6.42 0.05
C GLY A 160 -1.63 5.17 0.92
N MET A 161 -1.76 3.99 0.32
CA MET A 161 -1.66 2.71 1.03
C MET A 161 -0.29 2.52 1.67
N LEU A 162 0.78 2.82 0.95
CA LEU A 162 2.15 2.72 1.45
C LEU A 162 2.41 3.68 2.63
N ILE A 163 2.02 4.96 2.51
CA ILE A 163 2.16 5.95 3.57
C ILE A 163 1.32 5.55 4.79
N GLY A 164 0.08 5.11 4.58
CA GLY A 164 -0.78 4.60 5.65
C GLY A 164 -0.15 3.42 6.38
N ASN A 165 0.48 2.51 5.66
CA ASN A 165 1.19 1.38 6.26
C ASN A 165 2.42 1.80 7.08
N TYR A 166 3.17 2.81 6.63
CA TYR A 166 4.26 3.40 7.43
C TYR A 166 3.75 4.08 8.70
N LEU A 167 2.60 4.77 8.66
CA LEU A 167 1.97 5.36 9.84
C LEU A 167 1.52 4.28 10.83
N MET A 168 0.95 3.18 10.36
CA MET A 168 0.63 2.03 11.23
C MET A 168 1.89 1.46 11.87
N ALA A 169 2.98 1.31 11.12
CA ALA A 169 4.26 0.89 11.66
C ALA A 169 4.78 1.85 12.72
N TYR A 170 4.74 3.17 12.47
CA TYR A 170 5.13 4.21 13.42
C TYR A 170 4.44 4.03 14.79
N HIS A 171 3.13 3.84 14.78
CA HIS A 171 2.35 3.64 16.00
C HIS A 171 2.58 2.28 16.69
N ALA A 172 2.99 1.26 15.93
CA ALA A 172 3.29 -0.07 16.46
C ALA A 172 4.67 -0.18 17.12
N MET A 173 5.61 0.74 16.84
CA MET A 173 7.00 0.63 17.32
C MET A 173 7.17 0.48 18.84
N PRO A 174 6.39 1.15 19.72
CA PRO A 174 6.51 0.94 21.15
C PRO A 174 6.27 -0.51 21.61
N ALA A 175 5.57 -1.32 20.82
CA ALA A 175 5.38 -2.75 21.09
C ALA A 175 6.57 -3.62 20.63
N HIS A 176 7.43 -3.11 19.77
CA HIS A 176 8.55 -3.85 19.19
C HIS A 176 9.91 -3.42 19.74
N ILE A 177 10.07 -2.15 20.11
CA ILE A 177 11.32 -1.58 20.61
C ILE A 177 11.11 -1.10 22.03
N SER A 178 11.67 -1.84 23.01
CA SER A 178 11.47 -1.56 24.44
C SER A 178 12.26 -0.35 24.96
N ASP A 179 13.42 -0.04 24.36
CA ASP A 179 14.17 1.16 24.69
C ASP A 179 13.50 2.39 24.10
N ALA A 180 13.09 3.33 24.98
CA ALA A 180 12.32 4.50 24.57
C ALA A 180 13.10 5.45 23.64
N GLY A 181 14.42 5.56 23.81
CA GLY A 181 15.29 6.38 22.95
C GLY A 181 15.38 5.78 21.57
N ALA A 182 15.73 4.49 21.47
CA ALA A 182 15.80 3.76 20.21
C ALA A 182 14.45 3.71 19.50
N CYS A 183 13.34 3.55 20.24
CA CYS A 183 11.99 3.59 19.69
C CYS A 183 11.71 4.95 19.03
N LYS A 184 11.98 6.04 19.74
CA LYS A 184 11.81 7.40 19.21
C LYS A 184 12.67 7.65 17.98
N ASP A 185 13.95 7.27 18.01
CA ASP A 185 14.86 7.42 16.87
C ASP A 185 14.38 6.63 15.64
N TYR A 186 13.77 5.48 15.86
CA TYR A 186 13.21 4.68 14.78
C TYR A 186 11.90 5.28 14.24
N GLN A 187 11.05 5.80 15.12
CA GLN A 187 9.84 6.51 14.73
C GLN A 187 10.16 7.77 13.91
N GLU A 188 11.16 8.54 14.30
CA GLU A 188 11.64 9.71 13.53
C GLU A 188 12.17 9.29 12.15
N TRP A 189 12.86 8.14 12.07
CA TRP A 189 13.26 7.58 10.78
C TRP A 189 12.08 7.21 9.90
N ILE A 190 11.02 6.57 10.45
CA ILE A 190 9.80 6.27 9.68
C ILE A 190 9.18 7.55 9.12
N LEU A 191 9.08 8.63 9.91
CA LEU A 191 8.57 9.91 9.43
C LEU A 191 9.42 10.49 8.31
N SER A 192 10.75 10.38 8.42
CA SER A 192 11.65 10.81 7.33
C SER A 192 11.48 9.98 6.05
N VAL A 193 11.20 8.68 6.17
CA VAL A 193 10.88 7.81 5.03
C VAL A 193 9.58 8.24 4.35
N ILE A 194 8.55 8.59 5.13
CA ILE A 194 7.27 9.09 4.60
C ILE A 194 7.49 10.39 3.82
N GLU A 195 8.19 11.34 4.43
CA GLU A 195 8.49 12.65 3.82
C GLU A 195 9.30 12.49 2.53
N GLU A 196 10.36 11.67 2.55
CA GLU A 196 11.18 11.39 1.37
C GLU A 196 10.36 10.68 0.28
N THR A 197 9.55 9.66 0.65
CA THR A 197 8.69 8.93 -0.30
C THR A 197 7.77 9.89 -1.04
N TRP A 198 7.07 10.76 -0.31
CA TRP A 198 6.16 11.74 -0.91
C TRP A 198 6.88 12.78 -1.76
N SER A 199 7.96 13.36 -1.23
CA SER A 199 8.73 14.40 -1.94
C SER A 199 9.31 13.88 -3.25
N VAL A 200 9.87 12.66 -3.23
CA VAL A 200 10.43 12.01 -4.42
C VAL A 200 9.32 11.63 -5.40
N TYR A 201 8.19 11.11 -4.90
CA TYR A 201 7.01 10.82 -5.75
C TYR A 201 6.58 12.05 -6.52
N CYS A 202 6.35 13.17 -5.83
CA CYS A 202 5.95 14.42 -6.48
C CYS A 202 6.99 14.93 -7.49
N ALA A 203 8.25 14.93 -7.10
CA ALA A 203 9.32 15.45 -7.95
C ALA A 203 9.56 14.59 -9.22
N GLU A 204 9.48 13.28 -9.10
CA GLU A 204 9.67 12.36 -10.24
C GLU A 204 8.44 12.33 -11.15
N PHE A 205 7.22 12.39 -10.58
CA PHE A 205 5.98 12.39 -11.37
C PHE A 205 5.82 13.64 -12.24
N LEU A 206 6.32 14.80 -11.77
CA LEU A 206 6.26 16.08 -12.50
C LEU A 206 7.44 16.28 -13.48
N ARG A 207 8.36 15.33 -13.58
CA ARG A 207 9.57 15.43 -14.42
C ARG A 207 9.36 14.89 -15.83
#